data_e0153c921c0ada2be79b252023af590b
#
_entry.id   e0153c921c0ada2be79b252023af590b
#
_cell.length_a   1.000
_cell.length_b   1.000
_cell.length_c   1.000
_cell.angle_alpha   90.00
_cell.angle_beta   90.00
_cell.angle_gamma   90.00
#
_symmetry.space_group_name_H-M   'P 1'
#
loop_
_entity.id
_entity.type
_entity.pdbx_description
1 polymer ?
#
loop_
_entity_poly.entity_id
_entity_poly.type
_entity_poly.pdbx_seq_one_letter_code
_entity_poly.pdbx_strand_id
1 'polypeptide(L)'
;MKKNSHLRDFARYASLNVLGMIGVSCYILADTFFVAKGMGADGVTALNIAIPIYSLIHGTGLMIGMGGATKFAIYKSQGRDEAGSRVFTCALLMALVIGAIYFLGGAFFSMPLAKLLGAKGSVMGMTNTYLKVLMMFGPFFLLNDTFNCFIRNDGNPKLSMAAMLTGSFSNIILDYVFIFPLDMGIFGAILATGLSPVISLCILSIYKFRKKNSFHIIKARHEGRTFGGILSIGVQSLITELSSGIVVLAFNIIILGLAGNTGVAAYAVIANTSIVAVSIFTGIAQGGQPLISAAHGIGDKDRLRAVLRYSIISQLVIALMVYLAIAFFTTPIAAIFNSEHIDSLQRMAEDGMKIYFTGLFFSGFNIIISAFFAASEKIIPAQTITVLRGFALIVPMAFIMSKAAGLTGVWLAYPVTEFIVAAISIIFYIRNRHKT
;
A
#
# COMPACT_ATOMS: atom_id res chain seq x y z
N MET A 1 -19.96 -22.71 19.22
CA MET A 1 -20.03 -21.26 19.52
C MET A 1 -18.71 -20.51 19.21
N LYS A 2 -17.51 -20.96 19.56
CA LYS A 2 -16.22 -20.27 19.27
C LYS A 2 -15.96 -19.98 17.77
N LYS A 3 -16.30 -20.90 16.87
CA LYS A 3 -16.02 -20.79 15.42
C LYS A 3 -16.80 -19.65 14.75
N ASN A 4 -18.02 -19.37 15.15
CA ASN A 4 -18.85 -18.28 14.64
C ASN A 4 -18.34 -16.89 15.12
N SER A 5 -17.69 -16.84 16.29
CA SER A 5 -17.05 -15.61 16.80
C SER A 5 -15.85 -15.21 15.93
N HIS A 6 -14.98 -16.18 15.57
CA HIS A 6 -13.79 -15.89 14.75
C HIS A 6 -14.13 -15.38 13.34
N LEU A 7 -15.17 -15.98 12.72
CA LEU A 7 -15.65 -15.52 11.41
C LEU A 7 -16.23 -14.10 11.48
N ARG A 8 -17.04 -13.82 12.50
CA ARG A 8 -17.65 -12.49 12.71
C ARG A 8 -16.59 -11.40 12.93
N ASP A 9 -15.60 -11.71 13.78
CA ASP A 9 -14.47 -10.80 14.03
C ASP A 9 -13.71 -10.53 12.74
N PHE A 10 -13.32 -11.60 12.01
CA PHE A 10 -12.63 -11.49 10.75
C PHE A 10 -13.43 -10.67 9.72
N ALA A 11 -14.69 -11.01 9.50
CA ALA A 11 -15.55 -10.29 8.55
C ALA A 11 -15.63 -8.79 8.88
N ARG A 12 -15.78 -8.44 10.18
CA ARG A 12 -15.82 -7.06 10.62
C ARG A 12 -14.50 -6.31 10.33
N TYR A 13 -13.36 -6.90 10.65
CA TYR A 13 -12.07 -6.26 10.44
C TYR A 13 -11.69 -6.19 8.96
N ALA A 14 -11.88 -7.27 8.21
CA ALA A 14 -11.54 -7.34 6.80
C ALA A 14 -12.42 -6.39 5.97
N SER A 15 -13.76 -6.42 6.13
CA SER A 15 -14.66 -5.57 5.35
C SER A 15 -14.41 -4.07 5.58
N LEU A 16 -14.20 -3.66 6.83
CA LEU A 16 -13.92 -2.26 7.15
C LEU A 16 -12.58 -1.79 6.55
N ASN A 17 -11.54 -2.63 6.60
CA ASN A 17 -10.26 -2.28 5.98
C ASN A 17 -10.33 -2.29 4.45
N VAL A 18 -11.03 -3.24 3.84
CA VAL A 18 -11.24 -3.26 2.38
C VAL A 18 -11.94 -1.98 1.93
N LEU A 19 -12.99 -1.54 2.62
CA LEU A 19 -13.66 -0.27 2.31
C LEU A 19 -12.71 0.93 2.44
N GLY A 20 -11.89 0.97 3.49
CA GLY A 20 -10.87 2.01 3.65
C GLY A 20 -9.85 2.02 2.49
N MET A 21 -9.36 0.84 2.09
CA MET A 21 -8.38 0.70 1.01
C MET A 21 -8.97 1.01 -0.38
N ILE A 22 -10.25 0.70 -0.61
CA ILE A 22 -10.96 1.15 -1.81
C ILE A 22 -11.02 2.68 -1.85
N GLY A 23 -11.32 3.34 -0.73
CA GLY A 23 -11.28 4.80 -0.65
C GLY A 23 -9.91 5.37 -1.02
N VAL A 24 -8.84 4.75 -0.53
CA VAL A 24 -7.46 5.12 -0.88
C VAL A 24 -7.21 4.95 -2.39
N SER A 25 -7.63 3.85 -2.99
CA SER A 25 -7.49 3.64 -4.44
C SER A 25 -8.24 4.69 -5.25
N CYS A 26 -9.47 5.02 -4.82
CA CYS A 26 -10.29 6.01 -5.50
C CYS A 26 -9.64 7.40 -5.50
N TYR A 27 -9.05 7.84 -4.37
CA TYR A 27 -8.42 9.15 -4.36
C TYR A 27 -7.13 9.18 -5.19
N ILE A 28 -6.32 8.12 -5.23
CA ILE A 28 -5.12 8.05 -6.07
C ILE A 28 -5.48 8.21 -7.56
N LEU A 29 -6.55 7.54 -8.00
CA LEU A 29 -7.02 7.65 -9.37
C LEU A 29 -7.60 9.03 -9.66
N ALA A 30 -8.35 9.61 -8.72
CA ALA A 30 -8.94 10.94 -8.86
C ALA A 30 -7.88 12.05 -8.90
N ASP A 31 -6.87 11.99 -8.02
CA ASP A 31 -5.74 12.93 -7.99
C ASP A 31 -5.01 12.94 -9.35
N THR A 32 -4.64 11.76 -9.86
CA THR A 32 -4.02 11.63 -11.19
C THR A 32 -4.91 12.23 -12.30
N PHE A 33 -6.22 11.98 -12.24
CA PHE A 33 -7.18 12.52 -13.22
C PHE A 33 -7.27 14.05 -13.16
N PHE A 34 -7.37 14.63 -11.96
CA PHE A 34 -7.48 16.09 -11.80
C PHE A 34 -6.18 16.79 -12.20
N VAL A 35 -5.03 16.22 -11.85
CA VAL A 35 -3.72 16.73 -12.27
C VAL A 35 -3.60 16.70 -13.80
N ALA A 36 -3.99 15.59 -14.43
CA ALA A 36 -3.97 15.47 -15.90
C ALA A 36 -4.87 16.52 -16.56
N LYS A 37 -6.07 16.74 -16.03
CA LYS A 37 -7.06 17.69 -16.58
C LYS A 37 -6.68 19.14 -16.31
N GLY A 38 -6.08 19.45 -15.17
CA GLY A 38 -5.73 20.83 -14.78
C GLY A 38 -4.39 21.31 -15.32
N MET A 39 -3.40 20.42 -15.46
CA MET A 39 -2.01 20.78 -15.79
C MET A 39 -1.43 19.99 -16.96
N GLY A 40 -2.21 19.12 -17.59
CA GLY A 40 -1.78 18.33 -18.73
C GLY A 40 -0.63 17.39 -18.46
N ALA A 41 0.16 17.10 -19.49
CA ALA A 41 1.26 16.14 -19.45
C ALA A 41 2.40 16.55 -18.49
N ASP A 42 2.68 17.84 -18.36
CA ASP A 42 3.75 18.33 -17.47
C ASP A 42 3.39 18.10 -15.99
N GLY A 43 2.12 18.31 -15.61
CA GLY A 43 1.65 18.03 -14.25
C GLY A 43 1.72 16.54 -13.91
N VAL A 44 1.27 15.68 -14.82
CA VAL A 44 1.37 14.21 -14.64
C VAL A 44 2.81 13.74 -14.56
N THR A 45 3.70 14.34 -15.36
CA THR A 45 5.13 14.03 -15.32
C THR A 45 5.74 14.42 -13.98
N ALA A 46 5.42 15.60 -13.45
CA ALA A 46 5.89 16.06 -12.14
C ALA A 46 5.41 15.12 -11.01
N LEU A 47 4.14 14.70 -11.05
CA LEU A 47 3.56 13.74 -10.12
C LEU A 47 4.31 12.39 -10.19
N ASN A 48 4.51 11.86 -11.38
CA ASN A 48 5.18 10.57 -11.58
C ASN A 48 6.64 10.58 -11.08
N ILE A 49 7.37 11.68 -11.27
CA ILE A 49 8.73 11.85 -10.74
C ILE A 49 8.73 11.85 -9.20
N ALA A 50 7.66 12.32 -8.57
CA ALA A 50 7.54 12.37 -7.12
C ALA A 50 7.08 11.04 -6.47
N ILE A 51 6.52 10.09 -7.23
CA ILE A 51 6.01 8.80 -6.72
C ILE A 51 7.04 8.06 -5.85
N PRO A 52 8.34 7.94 -6.19
CA PRO A 52 9.30 7.24 -5.34
C PRO A 52 9.43 7.84 -3.94
N ILE A 53 9.36 9.16 -3.82
CA ILE A 53 9.43 9.86 -2.54
C ILE A 53 8.13 9.69 -1.76
N TYR A 54 6.97 9.75 -2.43
CA TYR A 54 5.68 9.44 -1.83
C TYR A 54 5.68 8.02 -1.25
N SER A 55 6.08 7.02 -2.04
CA SER A 55 6.18 5.63 -1.62
C SER A 55 7.16 5.43 -0.45
N LEU A 56 8.26 6.19 -0.43
CA LEU A 56 9.22 6.14 0.67
C LEU A 56 8.62 6.69 1.97
N ILE A 57 7.91 7.83 1.92
CA ILE A 57 7.27 8.44 3.08
C ILE A 57 6.16 7.54 3.62
N HIS A 58 5.23 7.13 2.76
CA HIS A 58 4.11 6.27 3.13
C HIS A 58 4.60 4.88 3.60
N GLY A 59 5.54 4.28 2.87
CA GLY A 59 6.15 3.01 3.26
C GLY A 59 6.86 3.08 4.60
N THR A 60 7.52 4.20 4.92
CA THR A 60 8.14 4.42 6.23
C THR A 60 7.08 4.55 7.32
N GLY A 61 5.99 5.26 7.07
CA GLY A 61 4.84 5.35 7.98
C GLY A 61 4.23 3.98 8.28
N LEU A 62 3.98 3.18 7.24
CA LEU A 62 3.50 1.81 7.36
C LEU A 62 4.51 0.88 8.04
N MET A 63 5.81 1.04 7.80
CA MET A 63 6.86 0.28 8.50
C MET A 63 6.77 0.49 10.01
N ILE A 64 6.69 1.72 10.45
CA ILE A 64 6.58 2.06 11.87
C ILE A 64 5.22 1.62 12.42
N GLY A 65 4.14 1.93 11.69
CA GLY A 65 2.77 1.63 12.10
C GLY A 65 2.50 0.13 12.20
N MET A 66 2.75 -0.64 11.15
CA MET A 66 2.49 -2.08 11.12
C MET A 66 3.41 -2.86 12.05
N GLY A 67 4.72 -2.52 12.08
CA GLY A 67 5.68 -3.18 12.97
C GLY A 67 5.36 -2.90 14.44
N GLY A 68 5.05 -1.65 14.78
CA GLY A 68 4.66 -1.24 16.13
C GLY A 68 3.33 -1.86 16.55
N ALA A 69 2.30 -1.76 15.71
CA ALA A 69 0.98 -2.28 16.02
C ALA A 69 0.93 -3.81 16.15
N THR A 70 1.76 -4.55 15.40
CA THR A 70 1.93 -6.00 15.57
C THR A 70 2.43 -6.33 16.98
N LYS A 71 3.53 -5.71 17.41
CA LYS A 71 4.06 -5.93 18.77
C LYS A 71 3.10 -5.48 19.86
N PHE A 72 2.44 -4.34 19.65
CA PHE A 72 1.41 -3.86 20.56
C PHE A 72 0.27 -4.87 20.72
N ALA A 73 -0.27 -5.41 19.62
CA ALA A 73 -1.34 -6.40 19.67
C ALA A 73 -0.93 -7.70 20.40
N ILE A 74 0.32 -8.14 20.21
CA ILE A 74 0.89 -9.30 20.91
C ILE A 74 0.94 -9.03 22.42
N TYR A 75 1.56 -7.92 22.85
CA TYR A 75 1.67 -7.60 24.27
C TYR A 75 0.32 -7.36 24.94
N LYS A 76 -0.60 -6.67 24.24
CA LYS A 76 -1.95 -6.48 24.72
C LYS A 76 -2.69 -7.80 24.93
N SER A 77 -2.58 -8.75 24.02
CA SER A 77 -3.21 -10.06 24.14
C SER A 77 -2.65 -10.89 25.31
N GLN A 78 -1.42 -10.61 25.72
CA GLN A 78 -0.75 -11.21 26.89
C GLN A 78 -1.07 -10.48 28.21
N GLY A 79 -1.89 -9.42 28.20
CA GLY A 79 -2.15 -8.58 29.37
C GLY A 79 -0.97 -7.69 29.80
N ARG A 80 0.00 -7.45 28.89
CA ARG A 80 1.22 -6.66 29.14
C ARG A 80 1.05 -5.23 28.62
N ASP A 81 0.08 -4.50 29.17
CA ASP A 81 -0.33 -3.17 28.68
C ASP A 81 0.79 -2.13 28.73
N GLU A 82 1.64 -2.18 29.77
CA GLU A 82 2.82 -1.29 29.85
C GLU A 82 3.80 -1.53 28.72
N ALA A 83 4.10 -2.79 28.37
CA ALA A 83 4.96 -3.13 27.25
C ALA A 83 4.35 -2.67 25.92
N GLY A 84 3.02 -2.81 25.77
CA GLY A 84 2.28 -2.27 24.64
C GLY A 84 2.37 -0.74 24.50
N SER A 85 2.21 -0.02 25.61
CA SER A 85 2.36 1.44 25.65
C SER A 85 3.78 1.89 25.36
N ARG A 86 4.77 1.12 25.77
CA ARG A 86 6.18 1.35 25.47
C ARG A 86 6.47 1.25 23.98
N VAL A 87 5.95 0.21 23.32
CA VAL A 87 6.04 0.07 21.86
C VAL A 87 5.39 1.25 21.13
N PHE A 88 4.21 1.69 21.58
CA PHE A 88 3.54 2.86 21.03
C PHE A 88 4.39 4.13 21.15
N THR A 89 4.97 4.37 22.35
CA THR A 89 5.84 5.53 22.58
C THR A 89 7.07 5.51 21.67
N CYS A 90 7.71 4.34 21.49
CA CYS A 90 8.82 4.18 20.56
C CYS A 90 8.40 4.43 19.10
N ALA A 91 7.26 3.89 18.67
CA ALA A 91 6.75 4.11 17.32
C ALA A 91 6.42 5.59 17.07
N LEU A 92 5.80 6.27 18.04
CA LEU A 92 5.51 7.70 17.97
C LEU A 92 6.79 8.53 17.85
N LEU A 93 7.81 8.22 18.66
CA LEU A 93 9.11 8.90 18.60
C LEU A 93 9.78 8.70 17.25
N MET A 94 9.78 7.46 16.71
CA MET A 94 10.31 7.19 15.38
C MET A 94 9.58 8.01 14.30
N ALA A 95 8.25 8.03 14.34
CA ALA A 95 7.43 8.77 13.38
C ALA A 95 7.73 10.28 13.43
N LEU A 96 7.91 10.85 14.63
CA LEU A 96 8.26 12.26 14.81
C LEU A 96 9.69 12.57 14.32
N VAL A 97 10.67 11.76 14.70
CA VAL A 97 12.08 11.98 14.32
C VAL A 97 12.27 11.83 12.81
N ILE A 98 11.79 10.74 12.23
CA ILE A 98 11.91 10.50 10.78
C ILE A 98 11.03 11.50 10.01
N GLY A 99 9.86 11.83 10.52
CA GLY A 99 9.01 12.88 9.97
C GLY A 99 9.72 14.24 9.93
N ALA A 100 10.44 14.62 11.01
CA ALA A 100 11.23 15.83 11.05
C ALA A 100 12.37 15.81 10.01
N ILE A 101 12.99 14.64 9.77
CA ILE A 101 14.01 14.48 8.72
C ILE A 101 13.39 14.73 7.34
N TYR A 102 12.19 14.18 7.05
CA TYR A 102 11.49 14.47 5.80
C TYR A 102 11.13 15.94 5.69
N PHE A 103 10.61 16.55 6.74
CA PHE A 103 10.26 17.98 6.75
C PHE A 103 11.48 18.87 6.41
N LEU A 104 12.60 18.66 7.09
CA LEU A 104 13.84 19.39 6.83
C LEU A 104 14.39 19.08 5.43
N GLY A 105 14.31 17.81 4.99
CA GLY A 105 14.68 17.39 3.64
C GLY A 105 13.87 18.13 2.58
N GLY A 106 12.57 18.26 2.76
CA GLY A 106 11.68 19.02 1.87
C GLY A 106 11.99 20.52 1.86
N ALA A 107 12.25 21.10 3.03
CA ALA A 107 12.55 22.52 3.16
C ALA A 107 13.87 22.91 2.46
N PHE A 108 14.92 22.09 2.57
CA PHE A 108 16.27 22.45 2.14
C PHE A 108 16.78 21.69 0.91
N PHE A 109 16.27 20.48 0.62
CA PHE A 109 16.83 19.59 -0.40
C PHE A 109 15.85 19.19 -1.51
N SER A 110 14.65 19.81 -1.59
CA SER A 110 13.65 19.46 -2.61
C SER A 110 14.16 19.69 -4.04
N MET A 111 14.86 20.80 -4.31
CA MET A 111 15.41 21.11 -5.62
C MET A 111 16.54 20.14 -6.07
N PRO A 112 17.58 19.87 -5.27
CA PRO A 112 18.56 18.82 -5.58
C PRO A 112 17.91 17.46 -5.83
N LEU A 113 16.90 17.10 -5.04
CA LEU A 113 16.19 15.85 -5.17
C LEU A 113 15.38 15.78 -6.47
N ALA A 114 14.70 16.85 -6.87
CA ALA A 114 14.00 16.92 -8.16
C ALA A 114 14.97 16.71 -9.33
N LYS A 115 16.15 17.30 -9.28
CA LYS A 115 17.23 17.10 -10.28
C LYS A 115 17.71 15.65 -10.31
N LEU A 116 17.95 15.04 -9.14
CA LEU A 116 18.38 13.66 -9.01
C LEU A 116 17.36 12.67 -9.60
N LEU A 117 16.08 12.95 -9.40
CA LEU A 117 14.97 12.14 -9.93
C LEU A 117 14.71 12.37 -11.43
N GLY A 118 15.46 13.28 -12.07
CA GLY A 118 15.42 13.45 -13.52
C GLY A 118 14.49 14.57 -14.01
N ALA A 119 13.96 15.42 -13.14
CA ALA A 119 13.18 16.57 -13.58
C ALA A 119 14.04 17.55 -14.40
N LYS A 120 13.48 18.06 -15.53
CA LYS A 120 14.15 19.01 -16.45
C LYS A 120 13.16 19.98 -17.03
N GLY A 121 13.65 21.12 -17.55
CA GLY A 121 12.83 22.09 -18.28
C GLY A 121 11.64 22.64 -17.49
N SER A 122 10.46 22.67 -18.12
CA SER A 122 9.19 23.16 -17.56
C SER A 122 8.74 22.38 -16.32
N VAL A 123 9.02 21.07 -16.28
CA VAL A 123 8.59 20.17 -15.21
C VAL A 123 9.40 20.37 -13.91
N MET A 124 10.61 20.95 -13.98
CA MET A 124 11.49 21.15 -12.82
C MET A 124 10.82 21.94 -11.69
N GLY A 125 10.21 23.06 -12.01
CA GLY A 125 9.51 23.91 -11.03
C GLY A 125 8.34 23.20 -10.37
N MET A 126 7.52 22.49 -11.17
CA MET A 126 6.39 21.72 -10.67
C MET A 126 6.83 20.59 -9.75
N THR A 127 7.85 19.81 -10.18
CA THR A 127 8.40 18.70 -9.37
C THR A 127 8.99 19.20 -8.06
N ASN A 128 9.75 20.30 -8.10
CA ASN A 128 10.31 20.88 -6.88
C ASN A 128 9.23 21.32 -5.90
N THR A 129 8.19 22.01 -6.38
CA THR A 129 7.05 22.43 -5.55
C THR A 129 6.34 21.21 -4.95
N TYR A 130 6.08 20.19 -5.77
CA TYR A 130 5.43 18.97 -5.32
C TYR A 130 6.25 18.25 -4.24
N LEU A 131 7.53 17.98 -4.48
CA LEU A 131 8.42 17.30 -3.52
C LEU A 131 8.59 18.10 -2.24
N LYS A 132 8.75 19.43 -2.34
CA LYS A 132 8.89 20.31 -1.18
C LYS A 132 7.69 20.17 -0.24
N VAL A 133 6.49 20.36 -0.75
CA VAL A 133 5.27 20.29 0.05
C VAL A 133 5.03 18.87 0.55
N LEU A 134 5.17 17.85 -0.32
CA LEU A 134 5.01 16.44 0.06
C LEU A 134 5.87 16.08 1.28
N MET A 135 7.17 16.41 1.22
CA MET A 135 8.12 16.10 2.31
C MET A 135 7.86 16.92 3.56
N MET A 136 7.41 18.18 3.44
CA MET A 136 7.02 19.00 4.59
C MET A 136 5.79 18.43 5.31
N PHE A 137 4.88 17.75 4.61
CA PHE A 137 3.79 17.00 5.22
C PHE A 137 4.18 15.58 5.70
N GLY A 138 5.43 15.16 5.48
CA GLY A 138 5.97 13.86 5.92
C GLY A 138 5.62 13.48 7.36
N PRO A 139 5.78 14.35 8.37
CA PRO A 139 5.38 14.05 9.75
C PRO A 139 3.92 13.62 9.88
N PHE A 140 3.02 14.28 9.16
CA PHE A 140 1.58 13.98 9.22
C PHE A 140 1.26 12.64 8.55
N PHE A 141 1.92 12.28 7.44
CA PHE A 141 1.80 10.96 6.82
C PHE A 141 2.25 9.85 7.79
N LEU A 142 3.44 9.98 8.38
CA LEU A 142 3.97 8.98 9.31
C LEU A 142 3.09 8.82 10.56
N LEU A 143 2.63 9.91 11.12
CA LEU A 143 1.74 9.90 12.28
C LEU A 143 0.38 9.28 11.94
N ASN A 144 -0.20 9.65 10.79
CA ASN A 144 -1.48 9.10 10.33
C ASN A 144 -1.42 7.59 10.19
N ASP A 145 -0.39 7.06 9.50
CA ASP A 145 -0.23 5.64 9.29
C ASP A 145 0.00 4.90 10.61
N THR A 146 0.83 5.47 11.49
CA THR A 146 1.10 4.92 12.82
C THR A 146 -0.18 4.85 13.66
N PHE A 147 -0.91 5.95 13.82
CA PHE A 147 -2.14 5.97 14.61
C PHE A 147 -3.22 5.08 14.03
N ASN A 148 -3.37 5.05 12.71
CA ASN A 148 -4.33 4.19 12.01
C ASN A 148 -4.07 2.71 12.33
N CYS A 149 -2.81 2.27 12.24
CA CYS A 149 -2.42 0.90 12.57
C CYS A 149 -2.67 0.58 14.05
N PHE A 150 -2.29 1.47 14.98
CA PHE A 150 -2.47 1.22 16.42
C PHE A 150 -3.94 1.19 16.82
N ILE A 151 -4.77 2.13 16.36
CA ILE A 151 -6.20 2.18 16.68
C ILE A 151 -6.94 0.93 16.14
N ARG A 152 -6.59 0.48 14.93
CA ARG A 152 -7.11 -0.76 14.36
C ARG A 152 -6.76 -1.97 15.22
N ASN A 153 -5.51 -2.05 15.69
CA ASN A 153 -5.01 -3.12 16.55
C ASN A 153 -5.54 -3.03 18.00
N ASP A 154 -5.93 -1.84 18.42
CA ASP A 154 -6.56 -1.62 19.73
C ASP A 154 -8.05 -2.03 19.77
N GLY A 155 -8.61 -2.48 18.65
CA GLY A 155 -9.97 -3.01 18.57
C GLY A 155 -11.00 -2.07 17.96
N ASN A 156 -10.56 -0.97 17.31
CA ASN A 156 -11.47 -0.02 16.67
C ASN A 156 -11.25 0.14 15.15
N PRO A 157 -11.45 -0.93 14.36
CA PRO A 157 -11.32 -0.85 12.91
C PRO A 157 -12.35 0.09 12.25
N LYS A 158 -13.48 0.37 12.91
CA LYS A 158 -14.48 1.33 12.41
C LYS A 158 -13.93 2.75 12.36
N LEU A 159 -13.22 3.18 13.40
CA LEU A 159 -12.63 4.52 13.43
C LEU A 159 -11.46 4.62 12.43
N SER A 160 -10.64 3.57 12.31
CA SER A 160 -9.58 3.46 11.31
C SER A 160 -10.15 3.62 9.89
N MET A 161 -11.20 2.87 9.54
CA MET A 161 -11.90 3.01 8.25
C MET A 161 -12.46 4.42 8.06
N ALA A 162 -13.15 4.97 9.06
CA ALA A 162 -13.75 6.30 8.96
C ALA A 162 -12.69 7.38 8.68
N ALA A 163 -11.53 7.29 9.35
CA ALA A 163 -10.42 8.20 9.13
C ALA A 163 -9.85 8.08 7.71
N MET A 164 -9.63 6.84 7.23
CA MET A 164 -9.16 6.58 5.86
C MET A 164 -10.14 7.13 4.82
N LEU A 165 -11.43 6.84 4.95
CA LEU A 165 -12.45 7.33 4.00
C LEU A 165 -12.57 8.86 4.04
N THR A 166 -12.61 9.46 5.23
CA THR A 166 -12.70 10.92 5.35
C THR A 166 -11.46 11.59 4.74
N GLY A 167 -10.26 11.06 5.01
CA GLY A 167 -9.04 11.55 4.38
C GLY A 167 -9.09 11.45 2.85
N SER A 168 -9.48 10.28 2.32
CA SER A 168 -9.59 10.04 0.88
C SER A 168 -10.62 10.94 0.19
N PHE A 169 -11.82 11.06 0.75
CA PHE A 169 -12.86 11.93 0.18
C PHE A 169 -12.50 13.41 0.30
N SER A 170 -11.89 13.82 1.41
CA SER A 170 -11.39 15.18 1.56
C SER A 170 -10.33 15.52 0.53
N ASN A 171 -9.42 14.57 0.23
CA ASN A 171 -8.43 14.77 -0.84
C ASN A 171 -9.12 15.03 -2.18
N ILE A 172 -10.05 14.18 -2.61
CA ILE A 172 -10.78 14.33 -3.88
C ILE A 172 -11.48 15.70 -3.97
N ILE A 173 -12.13 16.13 -2.89
CA ILE A 173 -12.84 17.42 -2.86
C ILE A 173 -11.85 18.58 -2.91
N LEU A 174 -10.77 18.51 -2.13
CA LEU A 174 -9.76 19.56 -2.07
C LEU A 174 -8.96 19.66 -3.37
N ASP A 175 -8.64 18.54 -4.03
CA ASP A 175 -8.02 18.54 -5.36
C ASP A 175 -8.86 19.30 -6.36
N TYR A 176 -10.16 18.98 -6.42
CA TYR A 176 -11.07 19.71 -7.30
C TYR A 176 -11.08 21.22 -6.99
N VAL A 177 -11.25 21.58 -5.72
CA VAL A 177 -11.37 22.98 -5.29
C VAL A 177 -10.08 23.76 -5.53
N PHE A 178 -8.92 23.18 -5.20
CA PHE A 178 -7.65 23.87 -5.30
C PHE A 178 -7.14 23.97 -6.74
N ILE A 179 -7.39 22.94 -7.56
CA ILE A 179 -6.92 22.94 -8.96
C ILE A 179 -7.80 23.82 -9.85
N PHE A 180 -9.13 23.72 -9.75
CA PHE A 180 -10.04 24.38 -10.68
C PHE A 180 -10.56 25.73 -10.17
N PRO A 181 -11.37 25.83 -9.08
CA PRO A 181 -11.89 27.12 -8.63
C PRO A 181 -10.83 28.10 -8.15
N LEU A 182 -9.75 27.60 -7.49
CA LEU A 182 -8.71 28.45 -6.92
C LEU A 182 -7.46 28.58 -7.81
N ASP A 183 -7.39 27.83 -8.90
CA ASP A 183 -6.31 27.85 -9.90
C ASP A 183 -4.88 27.77 -9.29
N MET A 184 -4.75 26.94 -8.25
CA MET A 184 -3.48 26.79 -7.53
C MET A 184 -2.50 25.82 -8.23
N GLY A 185 -2.89 25.23 -9.34
CA GLY A 185 -2.06 24.30 -10.13
C GLY A 185 -1.50 23.14 -9.31
N ILE A 186 -0.23 22.81 -9.55
CA ILE A 186 0.45 21.68 -8.88
C ILE A 186 0.58 21.87 -7.36
N PHE A 187 0.67 23.13 -6.90
CA PHE A 187 0.69 23.43 -5.47
C PHE A 187 -0.64 23.04 -4.80
N GLY A 188 -1.77 23.31 -5.49
CA GLY A 188 -3.10 22.92 -5.01
C GLY A 188 -3.24 21.40 -4.87
N ALA A 189 -2.81 20.64 -5.90
CA ALA A 189 -2.83 19.18 -5.88
C ALA A 189 -2.04 18.61 -4.68
N ILE A 190 -0.80 19.02 -4.52
CA ILE A 190 0.00 18.49 -3.41
C ILE A 190 -0.47 18.98 -2.04
N LEU A 191 -1.04 20.17 -1.96
CA LEU A 191 -1.62 20.68 -0.72
C LEU A 191 -2.83 19.85 -0.29
N ALA A 192 -3.71 19.48 -1.21
CA ALA A 192 -4.83 18.57 -0.97
C ALA A 192 -4.35 17.21 -0.45
N THR A 193 -3.33 16.64 -1.13
CA THR A 193 -2.70 15.38 -0.72
C THR A 193 -2.06 15.47 0.67
N GLY A 194 -1.41 16.59 1.00
CA GLY A 194 -0.81 16.81 2.31
C GLY A 194 -1.82 17.06 3.43
N LEU A 195 -2.96 17.69 3.14
CA LEU A 195 -4.03 17.93 4.13
C LEU A 195 -4.85 16.66 4.44
N SER A 196 -4.92 15.71 3.52
CA SER A 196 -5.64 14.44 3.72
C SER A 196 -5.22 13.69 5.00
N PRO A 197 -3.95 13.41 5.26
CA PRO A 197 -3.52 12.78 6.51
C PRO A 197 -3.76 13.66 7.75
N VAL A 198 -3.75 14.97 7.62
CA VAL A 198 -4.09 15.89 8.73
C VAL A 198 -5.55 15.74 9.13
N ILE A 199 -6.47 15.75 8.14
CA ILE A 199 -7.90 15.56 8.37
C ILE A 199 -8.17 14.17 8.97
N SER A 200 -7.51 13.14 8.44
CA SER A 200 -7.58 11.77 8.98
C SER A 200 -7.11 11.73 10.44
N LEU A 201 -6.00 12.38 10.79
CA LEU A 201 -5.48 12.47 12.15
C LEU A 201 -6.47 13.18 13.11
N CYS A 202 -7.19 14.20 12.65
CA CYS A 202 -8.25 14.84 13.45
C CYS A 202 -9.33 13.82 13.82
N ILE A 203 -9.75 12.96 12.88
CA ILE A 203 -10.72 11.89 13.15
C ILE A 203 -10.13 10.86 14.12
N LEU A 204 -8.88 10.42 13.91
CA LEU A 204 -8.21 9.45 14.77
C LEU A 204 -8.01 9.98 16.20
N SER A 205 -7.82 11.30 16.39
CA SER A 205 -7.65 11.93 17.69
C SER A 205 -8.88 11.79 18.59
N ILE A 206 -10.07 11.61 18.02
CA ILE A 206 -11.32 11.34 18.75
C ILE A 206 -11.17 10.11 19.67
N TYR A 207 -10.34 9.14 19.28
CA TYR A 207 -10.08 7.93 20.06
C TYR A 207 -9.46 8.24 21.43
N LYS A 208 -8.50 9.15 21.43
CA LYS A 208 -7.83 9.63 22.66
C LYS A 208 -8.79 10.43 23.54
N PHE A 209 -9.57 11.34 22.94
CA PHE A 209 -10.53 12.17 23.69
C PHE A 209 -11.63 11.33 24.37
N ARG A 210 -12.05 10.24 23.74
CA ARG A 210 -13.04 9.32 24.32
C ARG A 210 -12.48 8.36 25.36
N LYS A 211 -11.18 8.45 25.71
CA LYS A 211 -10.48 7.59 26.68
C LYS A 211 -10.67 6.09 26.41
N LYS A 212 -10.77 5.69 25.13
CA LYS A 212 -10.98 4.29 24.72
C LYS A 212 -9.69 3.57 24.35
N ASN A 213 -8.58 4.30 24.28
CA ASN A 213 -7.29 3.76 23.94
C ASN A 213 -6.66 2.99 25.10
N SER A 214 -6.16 1.80 24.83
CA SER A 214 -5.37 1.01 25.78
C SER A 214 -3.87 1.30 25.71
N PHE A 215 -3.41 2.12 24.78
CA PHE A 215 -2.02 2.56 24.65
C PHE A 215 -1.87 4.01 25.13
N HIS A 216 -0.78 4.26 25.84
CA HIS A 216 -0.48 5.58 26.42
C HIS A 216 0.97 5.97 26.15
N ILE A 217 1.26 7.28 26.17
CA ILE A 217 2.63 7.77 26.15
C ILE A 217 3.22 7.56 27.56
N ILE A 218 4.28 6.79 27.65
CA ILE A 218 4.98 6.52 28.88
C ILE A 218 6.46 6.93 28.73
N LYS A 219 7.14 7.15 29.86
CA LYS A 219 8.56 7.49 29.83
C LYS A 219 9.37 6.29 29.29
N ALA A 220 9.80 6.36 28.03
CA ALA A 220 10.64 5.32 27.43
C ALA A 220 12.07 5.46 27.93
N ARG A 221 12.61 4.39 28.52
CA ARG A 221 14.05 4.27 28.85
C ARG A 221 14.71 3.50 27.72
N HIS A 222 15.84 3.97 27.21
CA HIS A 222 16.74 3.41 26.17
C HIS A 222 16.35 2.00 25.64
N GLU A 223 15.58 1.94 24.53
CA GLU A 223 15.00 0.67 24.08
C GLU A 223 15.39 0.33 22.64
N GLY A 224 16.69 0.33 22.35
CA GLY A 224 17.19 -0.07 21.02
C GLY A 224 16.63 -1.40 20.53
N ARG A 225 16.33 -2.35 21.44
CA ARG A 225 15.71 -3.63 21.09
C ARG A 225 14.25 -3.47 20.65
N THR A 226 13.52 -2.54 21.22
CA THR A 226 12.12 -2.26 20.82
C THR A 226 12.10 -1.58 19.44
N PHE A 227 12.96 -0.60 19.21
CA PHE A 227 13.13 0.06 17.90
C PHE A 227 13.48 -0.97 16.80
N GLY A 228 14.52 -1.77 17.04
CA GLY A 228 14.91 -2.83 16.11
C GLY A 228 13.80 -3.84 15.84
N GLY A 229 13.02 -4.17 16.84
CA GLY A 229 11.89 -5.09 16.71
C GLY A 229 10.73 -4.49 15.90
N ILE A 230 10.45 -3.18 16.01
CA ILE A 230 9.46 -2.48 15.18
C ILE A 230 9.91 -2.49 13.72
N LEU A 231 11.16 -2.08 13.47
CA LEU A 231 11.71 -2.01 12.12
C LEU A 231 11.74 -3.39 11.45
N SER A 232 12.20 -4.42 12.14
CA SER A 232 12.36 -5.77 11.57
C SER A 232 11.04 -6.38 11.10
N ILE A 233 9.94 -6.14 11.83
CA ILE A 233 8.61 -6.60 11.44
C ILE A 233 8.05 -5.70 10.33
N GLY A 234 8.23 -4.39 10.47
CA GLY A 234 7.59 -3.41 9.59
C GLY A 234 8.28 -3.22 8.24
N VAL A 235 9.57 -3.55 8.10
CA VAL A 235 10.34 -3.33 6.85
C VAL A 235 9.69 -3.99 5.63
N GLN A 236 8.94 -5.05 5.81
CA GLN A 236 8.12 -5.66 4.77
C GLN A 236 7.16 -4.66 4.13
N SER A 237 6.51 -3.81 4.93
CA SER A 237 5.58 -2.79 4.41
C SER A 237 6.32 -1.74 3.59
N LEU A 238 7.49 -1.29 4.04
CA LEU A 238 8.34 -0.37 3.28
C LEU A 238 8.77 -0.99 1.94
N ILE A 239 9.23 -2.24 1.95
CA ILE A 239 9.62 -2.95 0.73
C ILE A 239 8.43 -3.07 -0.24
N THR A 240 7.23 -3.36 0.27
CA THR A 240 6.02 -3.47 -0.55
C THR A 240 5.72 -2.16 -1.26
N GLU A 241 5.75 -1.03 -0.55
CA GLU A 241 5.48 0.29 -1.12
C GLU A 241 6.54 0.70 -2.15
N LEU A 242 7.82 0.53 -1.84
CA LEU A 242 8.90 0.85 -2.78
C LEU A 242 8.89 -0.04 -4.03
N SER A 243 8.54 -1.31 -3.87
CA SER A 243 8.51 -2.29 -4.95
C SER A 243 7.48 -1.94 -6.02
N SER A 244 6.35 -1.35 -5.65
CA SER A 244 5.31 -0.98 -6.61
C SER A 244 5.82 0.00 -7.67
N GLY A 245 6.57 1.01 -7.26
CA GLY A 245 7.20 1.96 -8.17
C GLY A 245 8.29 1.34 -9.05
N ILE A 246 9.12 0.44 -8.47
CA ILE A 246 10.19 -0.26 -9.21
C ILE A 246 9.60 -1.15 -10.33
N VAL A 247 8.52 -1.87 -10.01
CA VAL A 247 7.84 -2.74 -11.00
C VAL A 247 7.27 -1.91 -12.13
N VAL A 248 6.53 -0.84 -11.83
CA VAL A 248 5.96 0.03 -12.87
C VAL A 248 7.06 0.60 -13.78
N LEU A 249 8.15 1.08 -13.19
CA LEU A 249 9.27 1.63 -13.94
C LEU A 249 9.92 0.56 -14.86
N ALA A 250 10.18 -0.63 -14.33
CA ALA A 250 10.79 -1.72 -15.09
C ALA A 250 9.90 -2.16 -16.27
N PHE A 251 8.61 -2.32 -16.03
CA PHE A 251 7.65 -2.67 -17.08
C PHE A 251 7.57 -1.57 -18.14
N ASN A 252 7.49 -0.30 -17.74
CA ASN A 252 7.46 0.83 -18.68
C ASN A 252 8.71 0.86 -19.59
N ILE A 253 9.91 0.65 -19.04
CA ILE A 253 11.16 0.63 -19.82
C ILE A 253 11.13 -0.51 -20.83
N ILE A 254 10.73 -1.71 -20.43
CA ILE A 254 10.67 -2.89 -21.29
C ILE A 254 9.63 -2.68 -22.41
N ILE A 255 8.43 -2.23 -22.04
CA ILE A 255 7.31 -2.05 -22.96
C ILE A 255 7.59 -0.91 -23.95
N LEU A 256 8.23 0.17 -23.51
CA LEU A 256 8.63 1.28 -24.37
C LEU A 256 9.55 0.79 -25.50
N GLY A 257 10.48 -0.12 -25.20
CA GLY A 257 11.36 -0.73 -26.18
C GLY A 257 10.67 -1.70 -27.15
N LEU A 258 9.54 -2.31 -26.77
CA LEU A 258 8.82 -3.32 -27.55
C LEU A 258 7.67 -2.74 -28.40
N ALA A 259 6.90 -1.82 -27.82
CA ALA A 259 5.63 -1.34 -28.39
C ALA A 259 5.48 0.19 -28.32
N GLY A 260 6.56 0.91 -27.99
CA GLY A 260 6.57 2.36 -27.94
C GLY A 260 5.57 2.94 -26.90
N ASN A 261 5.21 4.20 -27.10
CA ASN A 261 4.31 4.94 -26.19
C ASN A 261 2.91 4.30 -26.10
N THR A 262 2.41 3.72 -27.18
CA THR A 262 1.10 3.03 -27.20
C THR A 262 1.09 1.84 -26.26
N GLY A 263 2.18 1.05 -26.24
CA GLY A 263 2.31 -0.07 -25.30
C GLY A 263 2.37 0.38 -23.84
N VAL A 264 3.10 1.48 -23.56
CA VAL A 264 3.16 2.06 -22.22
C VAL A 264 1.77 2.57 -21.78
N ALA A 265 1.02 3.21 -22.66
CA ALA A 265 -0.34 3.63 -22.39
C ALA A 265 -1.28 2.43 -22.12
N ALA A 266 -1.15 1.34 -22.89
CA ALA A 266 -1.90 0.11 -22.61
C ALA A 266 -1.55 -0.50 -21.25
N TYR A 267 -0.27 -0.49 -20.87
CA TYR A 267 0.14 -0.92 -19.52
C TYR A 267 -0.40 -0.03 -18.41
N ALA A 268 -0.49 1.27 -18.63
CA ALA A 268 -1.07 2.19 -17.65
C ALA A 268 -2.54 1.82 -17.33
N VAL A 269 -3.33 1.39 -18.33
CA VAL A 269 -4.69 0.86 -18.10
C VAL A 269 -4.67 -0.34 -17.16
N ILE A 270 -3.78 -1.31 -17.44
CA ILE A 270 -3.63 -2.53 -16.64
C ILE A 270 -3.18 -2.17 -15.22
N ALA A 271 -2.18 -1.32 -15.07
CA ALA A 271 -1.64 -0.91 -13.78
C ALA A 271 -2.69 -0.20 -12.91
N ASN A 272 -3.41 0.77 -13.47
CA ASN A 272 -4.47 1.49 -12.76
C ASN A 272 -5.61 0.56 -12.31
N THR A 273 -6.03 -0.37 -13.17
CA THR A 273 -7.04 -1.38 -12.81
C THR A 273 -6.50 -2.31 -11.70
N SER A 274 -5.22 -2.66 -11.75
CA SER A 274 -4.55 -3.50 -10.75
C SER A 274 -4.48 -2.86 -9.36
N ILE A 275 -4.32 -1.53 -9.27
CA ILE A 275 -4.29 -0.81 -7.99
C ILE A 275 -5.54 -1.13 -7.16
N VAL A 276 -6.73 -1.13 -7.76
CA VAL A 276 -7.99 -1.41 -7.06
C VAL A 276 -8.00 -2.84 -6.53
N ALA A 277 -7.64 -3.83 -7.37
CA ALA A 277 -7.64 -5.24 -6.97
C ALA A 277 -6.63 -5.52 -5.84
N VAL A 278 -5.40 -5.00 -5.96
CA VAL A 278 -4.34 -5.16 -4.96
C VAL A 278 -4.72 -4.47 -3.65
N SER A 279 -5.38 -3.31 -3.70
CA SER A 279 -5.88 -2.61 -2.52
C SER A 279 -6.90 -3.43 -1.74
N ILE A 280 -7.79 -4.15 -2.42
CA ILE A 280 -8.74 -5.05 -1.75
C ILE A 280 -8.01 -6.17 -1.02
N PHE A 281 -7.02 -6.82 -1.65
CA PHE A 281 -6.22 -7.88 -1.01
C PHE A 281 -5.41 -7.35 0.17
N THR A 282 -4.84 -6.16 0.03
CA THR A 282 -4.14 -5.46 1.12
C THR A 282 -5.09 -5.14 2.27
N GLY A 283 -6.33 -4.74 1.96
CA GLY A 283 -7.38 -4.51 2.96
C GLY A 283 -7.73 -5.78 3.75
N ILE A 284 -7.83 -6.93 3.08
CA ILE A 284 -8.05 -8.23 3.74
C ILE A 284 -6.86 -8.57 4.66
N ALA A 285 -5.64 -8.44 4.16
CA ALA A 285 -4.41 -8.74 4.89
C ALA A 285 -4.24 -7.86 6.13
N GLN A 286 -4.42 -6.55 5.98
CA GLN A 286 -4.35 -5.59 7.07
C GLN A 286 -5.50 -5.74 8.07
N GLY A 287 -6.69 -6.15 7.61
CA GLY A 287 -7.83 -6.46 8.47
C GLY A 287 -7.60 -7.73 9.30
N GLY A 288 -6.97 -8.75 8.73
CA GLY A 288 -6.60 -9.97 9.44
C GLY A 288 -5.45 -9.82 10.43
N GLN A 289 -4.54 -8.88 10.19
CA GLN A 289 -3.31 -8.68 10.95
C GLN A 289 -3.54 -8.52 12.47
N PRO A 290 -4.45 -7.68 12.99
CA PRO A 290 -4.69 -7.57 14.42
C PRO A 290 -5.14 -8.87 15.08
N LEU A 291 -5.95 -9.65 14.37
CA LEU A 291 -6.48 -10.93 14.87
C LEU A 291 -5.39 -11.99 14.89
N ILE A 292 -4.52 -12.02 13.89
CA ILE A 292 -3.38 -12.93 13.79
C ILE A 292 -2.37 -12.60 14.90
N SER A 293 -2.00 -11.33 15.07
CA SER A 293 -1.04 -10.90 16.08
C SER A 293 -1.52 -11.18 17.51
N ALA A 294 -2.80 -10.92 17.78
CA ALA A 294 -3.39 -11.23 19.10
C ALA A 294 -3.44 -12.75 19.36
N ALA A 295 -3.85 -13.55 18.36
CA ALA A 295 -3.86 -15.01 18.48
C ALA A 295 -2.45 -15.60 18.65
N HIS A 296 -1.46 -15.02 17.95
CA HIS A 296 -0.05 -15.40 18.10
C HIS A 296 0.45 -15.11 19.52
N GLY A 297 0.12 -13.94 20.06
CA GLY A 297 0.55 -13.52 21.40
C GLY A 297 0.11 -14.45 22.53
N ILE A 298 -1.08 -15.05 22.44
CA ILE A 298 -1.60 -16.00 23.42
C ILE A 298 -1.44 -17.48 23.01
N GLY A 299 -0.79 -17.76 21.86
CA GLY A 299 -0.59 -19.11 21.36
C GLY A 299 -1.85 -19.83 20.87
N ASP A 300 -2.93 -19.10 20.50
CA ASP A 300 -4.18 -19.66 19.99
C ASP A 300 -4.03 -20.09 18.52
N LYS A 301 -3.52 -21.32 18.33
CA LYS A 301 -3.27 -21.90 17.00
C LYS A 301 -4.55 -22.09 16.19
N ASP A 302 -5.67 -22.37 16.82
CA ASP A 302 -6.95 -22.61 16.13
C ASP A 302 -7.48 -21.29 15.56
N ARG A 303 -7.44 -20.21 16.33
CA ARG A 303 -7.81 -18.86 15.86
C ARG A 303 -6.87 -18.41 14.73
N LEU A 304 -5.58 -18.64 14.87
CA LEU A 304 -4.57 -18.30 13.88
C LEU A 304 -4.86 -18.96 12.52
N ARG A 305 -5.09 -20.28 12.53
CA ARG A 305 -5.44 -21.07 11.34
C ARG A 305 -6.80 -20.65 10.76
N ALA A 306 -7.79 -20.36 11.62
CA ALA A 306 -9.11 -19.92 11.17
C ALA A 306 -9.05 -18.59 10.43
N VAL A 307 -8.37 -17.58 11.00
CA VAL A 307 -8.23 -16.26 10.37
C VAL A 307 -7.48 -16.37 9.05
N LEU A 308 -6.36 -17.11 8.99
CA LEU A 308 -5.63 -17.33 7.74
C LEU A 308 -6.52 -17.99 6.67
N ARG A 309 -7.27 -19.05 7.04
CA ARG A 309 -8.17 -19.74 6.13
C ARG A 309 -9.26 -18.81 5.59
N TYR A 310 -9.87 -18.00 6.46
CA TYR A 310 -10.89 -17.03 6.04
C TYR A 310 -10.29 -15.97 5.11
N SER A 311 -9.08 -15.49 5.39
CA SER A 311 -8.37 -14.53 4.53
C SER A 311 -8.12 -15.12 3.13
N ILE A 312 -7.62 -16.36 3.04
CA ILE A 312 -7.35 -17.03 1.76
C ILE A 312 -8.65 -17.29 0.98
N ILE A 313 -9.70 -17.78 1.65
CA ILE A 313 -11.00 -18.03 0.98
C ILE A 313 -11.59 -16.71 0.45
N SER A 314 -11.61 -15.66 1.27
CA SER A 314 -12.12 -14.35 0.86
C SER A 314 -11.33 -13.79 -0.32
N GLN A 315 -10.01 -13.91 -0.30
CA GLN A 315 -9.15 -13.47 -1.39
C GLN A 315 -9.44 -14.24 -2.69
N LEU A 316 -9.57 -15.59 -2.62
CA LEU A 316 -9.86 -16.40 -3.81
C LEU A 316 -11.23 -16.05 -4.42
N VAL A 317 -12.25 -15.88 -3.58
CA VAL A 317 -13.59 -15.47 -4.04
C VAL A 317 -13.52 -14.09 -4.71
N ILE A 318 -12.85 -13.13 -4.09
CA ILE A 318 -12.73 -11.78 -4.65
C ILE A 318 -11.86 -11.78 -5.91
N ALA A 319 -10.75 -12.53 -5.94
CA ALA A 319 -9.93 -12.68 -7.14
C ALA A 319 -10.74 -13.24 -8.31
N LEU A 320 -11.58 -14.24 -8.05
CA LEU A 320 -12.46 -14.79 -9.06
C LEU A 320 -13.49 -13.77 -9.55
N MET A 321 -14.14 -13.04 -8.63
CA MET A 321 -15.11 -12.00 -9.00
C MET A 321 -14.47 -10.89 -9.83
N VAL A 322 -13.31 -10.40 -9.42
CA VAL A 322 -12.56 -9.34 -10.14
C VAL A 322 -12.10 -9.85 -11.49
N TYR A 323 -11.56 -11.07 -11.56
CA TYR A 323 -11.13 -11.67 -12.83
C TYR A 323 -12.30 -11.85 -13.81
N LEU A 324 -13.44 -12.36 -13.35
CA LEU A 324 -14.63 -12.48 -14.18
C LEU A 324 -15.15 -11.11 -14.63
N ALA A 325 -15.20 -10.12 -13.74
CA ALA A 325 -15.59 -8.76 -14.10
C ALA A 325 -14.67 -8.20 -15.20
N ILE A 326 -13.37 -8.37 -15.07
CA ILE A 326 -12.41 -7.94 -16.10
C ILE A 326 -12.61 -8.74 -17.38
N ALA A 327 -12.75 -10.06 -17.32
CA ALA A 327 -12.91 -10.91 -18.49
C ALA A 327 -14.18 -10.55 -19.32
N PHE A 328 -15.29 -10.22 -18.64
CA PHE A 328 -16.54 -9.82 -19.30
C PHE A 328 -16.58 -8.36 -19.72
N PHE A 329 -15.90 -7.47 -19.00
CA PHE A 329 -15.93 -6.01 -19.23
C PHE A 329 -14.58 -5.45 -19.67
N THR A 330 -13.69 -6.27 -20.26
CA THR A 330 -12.36 -5.84 -20.72
C THR A 330 -12.46 -4.65 -21.66
N THR A 331 -13.34 -4.74 -22.69
CA THR A 331 -13.51 -3.68 -23.70
C THR A 331 -13.98 -2.35 -23.11
N PRO A 332 -15.06 -2.28 -22.32
CA PRO A 332 -15.45 -1.00 -21.72
C PRO A 332 -14.43 -0.47 -20.70
N ILE A 333 -13.74 -1.32 -19.96
CA ILE A 333 -12.68 -0.87 -19.04
C ILE A 333 -11.53 -0.22 -19.81
N ALA A 334 -11.04 -0.86 -20.87
CA ALA A 334 -9.98 -0.30 -21.70
C ALA A 334 -10.44 1.02 -22.37
N ALA A 335 -11.69 1.09 -22.83
CA ALA A 335 -12.24 2.28 -23.49
C ALA A 335 -12.31 3.51 -22.55
N ILE A 336 -12.53 3.33 -21.23
CA ILE A 336 -12.51 4.43 -20.26
C ILE A 336 -11.17 5.20 -20.29
N PHE A 337 -10.08 4.48 -20.51
CA PHE A 337 -8.73 5.06 -20.53
C PHE A 337 -8.24 5.38 -21.97
N ASN A 338 -8.96 4.98 -23.00
CA ASN A 338 -8.64 5.19 -24.41
C ASN A 338 -9.57 6.27 -25.02
N SER A 339 -9.49 7.49 -24.50
CA SER A 339 -10.32 8.63 -24.96
C SER A 339 -10.07 9.02 -26.40
N GLU A 340 -8.90 8.71 -26.96
CA GLU A 340 -8.52 9.00 -28.34
C GLU A 340 -8.94 7.89 -29.32
N HIS A 341 -9.60 6.83 -28.81
CA HIS A 341 -10.08 5.69 -29.61
C HIS A 341 -9.00 5.03 -30.50
N ILE A 342 -7.78 4.89 -29.95
CA ILE A 342 -6.66 4.25 -30.63
C ILE A 342 -6.84 2.71 -30.62
N ASP A 343 -7.12 2.10 -31.76
CA ASP A 343 -7.38 0.66 -31.89
C ASP A 343 -6.24 -0.22 -31.39
N SER A 344 -4.99 0.17 -31.64
CA SER A 344 -3.82 -0.60 -31.18
C SER A 344 -3.69 -0.57 -29.67
N LEU A 345 -3.92 0.56 -29.01
CA LEU A 345 -3.97 0.68 -27.56
C LEU A 345 -5.07 -0.21 -26.97
N GLN A 346 -6.28 -0.14 -27.54
CA GLN A 346 -7.43 -0.92 -27.11
C GLN A 346 -7.10 -2.41 -27.10
N ARG A 347 -6.61 -2.96 -28.22
CA ARG A 347 -6.25 -4.38 -28.34
C ARG A 347 -5.14 -4.79 -27.37
N MET A 348 -4.07 -4.00 -27.29
CA MET A 348 -2.96 -4.30 -26.36
C MET A 348 -3.42 -4.32 -24.90
N ALA A 349 -4.29 -3.38 -24.51
CA ALA A 349 -4.83 -3.34 -23.15
C ALA A 349 -5.77 -4.52 -22.88
N GLU A 350 -6.64 -4.87 -23.83
CA GLU A 350 -7.56 -6.02 -23.69
C GLU A 350 -6.81 -7.35 -23.55
N ASP A 351 -5.86 -7.62 -24.43
CA ASP A 351 -5.04 -8.84 -24.39
C ASP A 351 -4.21 -8.88 -23.12
N GLY A 352 -3.59 -7.74 -22.77
CA GLY A 352 -2.80 -7.61 -21.56
C GLY A 352 -3.62 -7.85 -20.29
N MET A 353 -4.82 -7.28 -20.17
CA MET A 353 -5.70 -7.49 -19.02
C MET A 353 -6.07 -8.95 -18.84
N LYS A 354 -6.49 -9.64 -19.90
CA LYS A 354 -6.89 -11.07 -19.84
C LYS A 354 -5.77 -11.96 -19.29
N ILE A 355 -4.51 -11.68 -19.67
CA ILE A 355 -3.34 -12.45 -19.24
C ILE A 355 -2.89 -12.02 -17.84
N TYR A 356 -2.65 -10.72 -17.64
CA TYR A 356 -2.06 -10.18 -16.41
C TYR A 356 -2.90 -10.49 -15.18
N PHE A 357 -4.23 -10.35 -15.30
CA PHE A 357 -5.11 -10.54 -14.15
C PHE A 357 -5.31 -12.01 -13.73
N THR A 358 -4.83 -13.00 -14.50
CA THR A 358 -4.71 -14.38 -14.00
C THR A 358 -3.76 -14.48 -12.81
N GLY A 359 -2.81 -13.55 -12.68
CA GLY A 359 -1.91 -13.42 -11.54
C GLY A 359 -2.58 -13.04 -10.22
N LEU A 360 -3.81 -12.50 -10.24
CA LEU A 360 -4.51 -12.09 -9.03
C LEU A 360 -4.72 -13.21 -8.02
N PHE A 361 -4.95 -14.43 -8.49
CA PHE A 361 -5.14 -15.60 -7.62
C PHE A 361 -3.91 -15.86 -6.75
N PHE A 362 -2.73 -15.69 -7.33
CA PHE A 362 -1.46 -15.93 -6.65
C PHE A 362 -0.99 -14.69 -5.87
N SER A 363 -1.17 -13.50 -6.43
CA SER A 363 -0.71 -12.27 -5.78
C SER A 363 -1.46 -11.98 -4.49
N GLY A 364 -2.79 -12.16 -4.48
CA GLY A 364 -3.58 -12.01 -3.27
C GLY A 364 -3.19 -13.04 -2.20
N PHE A 365 -2.93 -14.29 -2.59
CA PHE A 365 -2.41 -15.33 -1.70
C PHE A 365 -1.06 -14.90 -1.10
N ASN A 366 -0.12 -14.44 -1.91
CA ASN A 366 1.20 -13.99 -1.47
C ASN A 366 1.14 -12.79 -0.53
N ILE A 367 0.24 -11.81 -0.80
CA ILE A 367 -0.01 -10.66 0.09
C ILE A 367 -0.47 -11.14 1.46
N ILE A 368 -1.43 -12.05 1.52
CA ILE A 368 -1.99 -12.57 2.78
C ILE A 368 -0.96 -13.39 3.54
N ILE A 369 -0.23 -14.30 2.88
CA ILE A 369 0.76 -15.15 3.54
C ILE A 369 1.94 -14.32 4.07
N SER A 370 2.42 -13.33 3.33
CA SER A 370 3.49 -12.47 3.82
C SER A 370 3.06 -11.65 5.03
N ALA A 371 1.83 -11.10 5.01
CA ALA A 371 1.25 -10.40 6.15
C ALA A 371 1.01 -11.33 7.35
N PHE A 372 0.59 -12.57 7.12
CA PHE A 372 0.46 -13.59 8.16
C PHE A 372 1.79 -13.88 8.86
N PHE A 373 2.87 -14.05 8.07
CA PHE A 373 4.19 -14.27 8.66
C PHE A 373 4.68 -13.05 9.44
N ALA A 374 4.50 -11.84 8.93
CA ALA A 374 4.86 -10.62 9.66
C ALA A 374 4.06 -10.46 10.95
N ALA A 375 2.74 -10.68 10.91
CA ALA A 375 1.86 -10.61 12.07
C ALA A 375 2.14 -11.70 13.13
N SER A 376 2.82 -12.78 12.74
CA SER A 376 3.28 -13.88 13.61
C SER A 376 4.78 -13.78 13.94
N GLU A 377 5.40 -12.62 13.80
CA GLU A 377 6.84 -12.35 14.05
C GLU A 377 7.80 -13.25 13.25
N LYS A 378 7.35 -13.89 12.17
CA LYS A 378 8.19 -14.69 11.27
C LYS A 378 8.78 -13.81 10.17
N ILE A 379 9.80 -13.05 10.53
CA ILE A 379 10.37 -11.97 9.74
C ILE A 379 10.96 -12.47 8.42
N ILE A 380 11.78 -13.55 8.46
CA ILE A 380 12.51 -14.03 7.26
C ILE A 380 11.55 -14.49 6.16
N PRO A 381 10.56 -15.37 6.40
CA PRO A 381 9.58 -15.73 5.36
C PRO A 381 8.81 -14.52 4.82
N ALA A 382 8.37 -13.60 5.69
CA ALA A 382 7.64 -12.40 5.30
C ALA A 382 8.45 -11.52 4.34
N GLN A 383 9.69 -11.21 4.70
CA GLN A 383 10.58 -10.39 3.89
C GLN A 383 10.99 -11.08 2.58
N THR A 384 11.32 -12.38 2.62
CA THR A 384 11.69 -13.13 1.41
C THR A 384 10.55 -13.12 0.38
N ILE A 385 9.32 -13.40 0.79
CA ILE A 385 8.16 -13.36 -0.11
C ILE A 385 8.00 -11.96 -0.69
N THR A 386 8.09 -10.92 0.12
CA THR A 386 7.90 -9.53 -0.32
C THR A 386 9.00 -9.08 -1.27
N VAL A 387 10.26 -9.41 -1.01
CA VAL A 387 11.40 -9.07 -1.89
C VAL A 387 11.30 -9.80 -3.23
N LEU A 388 10.98 -11.09 -3.21
CA LEU A 388 10.86 -11.88 -4.45
C LEU A 388 9.76 -11.34 -5.35
N ARG A 389 8.55 -11.10 -4.81
CA ARG A 389 7.43 -10.59 -5.60
C ARG A 389 7.58 -9.12 -5.97
N GLY A 390 8.27 -8.34 -5.13
CA GLY A 390 8.40 -6.90 -5.27
C GLY A 390 9.37 -6.47 -6.37
N PHE A 391 10.52 -7.09 -6.47
CA PHE A 391 11.54 -6.73 -7.49
C PHE A 391 12.53 -7.85 -7.82
N ALA A 392 12.91 -8.70 -6.88
CA ALA A 392 14.01 -9.63 -7.07
C ALA A 392 13.71 -10.75 -8.09
N LEU A 393 12.45 -11.13 -8.25
CA LEU A 393 12.04 -12.12 -9.24
C LEU A 393 11.24 -11.50 -10.40
N ILE A 394 10.35 -10.54 -10.13
CA ILE A 394 9.48 -10.00 -11.17
C ILE A 394 10.24 -9.19 -12.22
N VAL A 395 11.25 -8.41 -11.82
CA VAL A 395 12.04 -7.61 -12.77
C VAL A 395 12.86 -8.49 -13.71
N PRO A 396 13.68 -9.45 -13.25
CA PRO A 396 14.35 -10.40 -14.15
C PRO A 396 13.38 -11.21 -15.00
N MET A 397 12.24 -11.64 -14.43
CA MET A 397 11.24 -12.41 -15.17
C MET A 397 10.63 -11.59 -16.32
N ALA A 398 10.32 -10.30 -16.09
CA ALA A 398 9.82 -9.41 -17.12
C ALA A 398 10.84 -9.27 -18.27
N PHE A 399 12.14 -9.14 -17.99
CA PHE A 399 13.19 -9.11 -19.00
C PHE A 399 13.33 -10.45 -19.76
N ILE A 400 13.33 -11.57 -19.07
CA ILE A 400 13.48 -12.89 -19.68
C ILE A 400 12.28 -13.18 -20.60
N MET A 401 11.07 -13.00 -20.09
CA MET A 401 9.85 -13.31 -20.82
C MET A 401 9.60 -12.33 -21.98
N SER A 402 9.99 -11.06 -21.83
CA SER A 402 9.93 -10.10 -22.94
C SER A 402 10.78 -10.52 -24.14
N LYS A 403 11.96 -11.10 -23.89
CA LYS A 403 12.81 -11.63 -24.94
C LYS A 403 12.25 -12.93 -25.56
N ALA A 404 11.55 -13.75 -24.78
CA ALA A 404 11.02 -15.03 -25.26
C ALA A 404 9.73 -14.86 -26.06
N ALA A 405 8.84 -13.95 -25.68
CA ALA A 405 7.49 -13.82 -26.24
C ALA A 405 7.03 -12.35 -26.45
N GLY A 406 7.97 -11.41 -26.49
CA GLY A 406 7.65 -10.00 -26.73
C GLY A 406 6.69 -9.42 -25.68
N LEU A 407 5.72 -8.65 -26.14
CA LEU A 407 4.72 -8.00 -25.27
C LEU A 407 3.87 -9.00 -24.49
N THR A 408 3.47 -10.12 -25.11
CA THR A 408 2.76 -11.20 -24.42
C THR A 408 3.58 -11.77 -23.27
N GLY A 409 4.91 -11.91 -23.46
CA GLY A 409 5.82 -12.32 -22.39
C GLY A 409 5.83 -11.34 -21.21
N VAL A 410 5.77 -10.04 -21.46
CA VAL A 410 5.68 -9.03 -20.41
C VAL A 410 4.38 -9.21 -19.59
N TRP A 411 3.24 -9.44 -20.26
CA TRP A 411 1.97 -9.69 -19.58
C TRP A 411 1.99 -10.96 -18.74
N LEU A 412 2.66 -12.01 -19.22
CA LEU A 412 2.83 -13.28 -18.51
C LEU A 412 3.82 -13.20 -17.34
N ALA A 413 4.74 -12.23 -17.34
CA ALA A 413 5.76 -12.12 -16.30
C ALA A 413 5.15 -11.97 -14.89
N TYR A 414 4.06 -11.21 -14.73
CA TYR A 414 3.37 -11.04 -13.45
C TYR A 414 2.74 -12.34 -12.94
N PRO A 415 1.84 -13.03 -13.66
CA PRO A 415 1.25 -14.27 -13.17
C PRO A 415 2.26 -15.39 -12.93
N VAL A 416 3.28 -15.51 -13.77
CA VAL A 416 4.34 -16.53 -13.59
C VAL A 416 5.18 -16.24 -12.33
N THR A 417 5.57 -14.98 -12.12
CA THR A 417 6.29 -14.59 -10.92
C THR A 417 5.48 -14.87 -9.67
N GLU A 418 4.21 -14.43 -9.63
CA GLU A 418 3.36 -14.62 -8.47
C GLU A 418 3.07 -16.10 -8.21
N PHE A 419 2.97 -16.93 -9.25
CA PHE A 419 2.86 -18.39 -9.10
C PHE A 419 4.10 -19.01 -8.44
N ILE A 420 5.30 -18.66 -8.92
CA ILE A 420 6.57 -19.15 -8.34
C ILE A 420 6.68 -18.72 -6.88
N VAL A 421 6.35 -17.46 -6.58
CA VAL A 421 6.38 -16.95 -5.20
C VAL A 421 5.32 -17.66 -4.34
N ALA A 422 4.14 -18.00 -4.89
CA ALA A 422 3.13 -18.77 -4.16
C ALA A 422 3.62 -20.17 -3.79
N ALA A 423 4.33 -20.85 -4.70
CA ALA A 423 4.95 -22.13 -4.41
C ALA A 423 5.99 -22.02 -3.26
N ILE A 424 6.85 -20.99 -3.29
CA ILE A 424 7.82 -20.71 -2.22
C ILE A 424 7.07 -20.39 -0.91
N SER A 425 6.01 -19.62 -0.97
CA SER A 425 5.18 -19.27 0.20
C SER A 425 4.57 -20.49 0.86
N ILE A 426 4.08 -21.44 0.07
CA ILE A 426 3.56 -22.74 0.57
C ILE A 426 4.67 -23.54 1.25
N ILE A 427 5.87 -23.60 0.65
CA ILE A 427 7.02 -24.30 1.26
C ILE A 427 7.35 -23.67 2.62
N PHE A 428 7.42 -22.34 2.71
CA PHE A 428 7.65 -21.67 3.98
C PHE A 428 6.53 -21.97 4.99
N TYR A 429 5.27 -21.99 4.55
CA TYR A 429 4.15 -22.29 5.43
C TYR A 429 4.24 -23.71 5.98
N ILE A 430 4.50 -24.71 5.15
CA ILE A 430 4.65 -26.13 5.57
C ILE A 430 5.81 -26.28 6.56
N ARG A 431 7.00 -25.71 6.25
CA ARG A 431 8.18 -25.78 7.13
C ARG A 431 7.97 -25.11 8.49
N ASN A 432 7.15 -24.08 8.54
CA ASN A 432 6.88 -23.32 9.77
C ASN A 432 5.61 -23.79 10.50
N ARG A 433 4.82 -24.73 9.92
CA ARG A 433 3.55 -25.21 10.50
C ARG A 433 3.74 -25.87 11.88
N HIS A 434 4.86 -26.54 12.10
CA HIS A 434 5.15 -27.20 13.39
C HIS A 434 5.60 -26.21 14.48
N LYS A 435 6.08 -25.03 14.06
CA LYS A 435 6.52 -23.96 14.98
C LYS A 435 5.41 -22.91 15.25
N THR A 436 4.29 -23.02 14.58
CA THR A 436 3.03 -22.30 14.81
C THR A 436 1.99 -23.25 15.37
#